data_a2d7a6ed7f95ae5cfc8a64888b6515e7
#
_entry.id   a2d7a6ed7f95ae5cfc8a64888b6515e7
#
_cell.length_a   1.000
_cell.length_b   1.000
_cell.length_c   1.000
_cell.angle_alpha   90.00
_cell.angle_beta   90.00
_cell.angle_gamma   90.00
#
_symmetry.space_group_name_H-M   'P 1'
#
loop_
_entity.id
_entity.type
_entity.pdbx_description
1 polymer ?
#
loop_
_entity_poly.entity_id
_entity_poly.type
_entity_poly.pdbx_seq_one_letter_code
_entity_poly.pdbx_strand_id
1 'polypeptide(L)' 'MLRGLIAIHETFKEEFDEIKSFCDLNDIQIHRLDPVWCVVLAKPKRMYKLMKFVRKYDRKVINIELVD' A
#
# COMPACT_ATOMS: atom_id res chain seq x y z
N MET A 1 15.09 -3.96 -3.81
CA MET A 1 13.71 -3.76 -3.36
C MET A 1 12.94 -2.91 -4.35
N LEU A 2 11.66 -3.18 -4.50
CA LEU A 2 10.78 -2.33 -5.28
C LEU A 2 10.16 -1.28 -4.38
N ARG A 3 9.84 -0.13 -4.98
CA ARG A 3 9.13 0.95 -4.31
C ARG A 3 7.75 1.11 -4.97
N GLY A 4 6.73 1.31 -4.14
CA GLY A 4 5.39 1.59 -4.61
C GLY A 4 4.82 2.80 -3.91
N LEU A 5 3.83 3.43 -4.54
CA LEU A 5 3.06 4.50 -3.94
C LEU A 5 1.61 4.06 -3.84
N ILE A 6 1.02 4.23 -2.67
CA ILE A 6 -0.39 3.95 -2.44
C ILE A 6 -1.10 5.27 -2.22
N ALA A 7 -2.12 5.52 -3.04
CA ALA A 7 -3.02 6.64 -2.86
C ALA A 7 -4.16 6.17 -1.97
N ILE A 8 -4.20 6.64 -0.73
CA ILE A 8 -5.25 6.33 0.22
C ILE A 8 -5.42 7.51 1.17
N HIS A 9 -6.58 8.17 1.08
CA HIS A 9 -6.84 9.34 1.91
C HIS A 9 -6.89 8.94 3.39
N GLU A 10 -6.41 9.83 4.26
CA GLU A 10 -6.29 9.55 5.70
C GLU A 10 -7.63 9.27 6.39
N THR A 11 -8.75 9.67 5.77
CA THR A 11 -10.09 9.38 6.30
C THR A 11 -10.47 7.90 6.21
N PHE A 12 -9.80 7.13 5.34
CA PHE A 12 -10.03 5.69 5.20
C PHE A 12 -9.20 4.91 6.20
N LYS A 13 -9.50 5.09 7.48
CA LYS A 13 -8.70 4.53 8.57
C LYS A 13 -8.76 3.01 8.65
N GLU A 14 -9.96 2.44 8.46
CA GLU A 14 -10.12 0.98 8.51
C GLU A 14 -9.35 0.31 7.38
N GLU A 15 -9.47 0.87 6.17
CA GLU A 15 -8.79 0.35 5.00
C GLU A 15 -7.27 0.48 5.15
N PHE A 16 -6.81 1.61 5.67
CA PHE A 16 -5.39 1.80 5.93
C PHE A 16 -4.87 0.77 6.94
N ASP A 17 -5.62 0.52 8.01
CA ASP A 17 -5.23 -0.45 9.03
C ASP A 17 -5.16 -1.87 8.45
N GLU A 18 -6.08 -2.22 7.55
CA GLU A 18 -6.03 -3.52 6.86
C GLU A 18 -4.77 -3.65 6.00
N ILE A 19 -4.44 -2.60 5.25
CA ILE A 19 -3.25 -2.59 4.39
C ILE A 19 -1.99 -2.65 5.25
N LYS A 20 -1.95 -1.87 6.33
CA LYS A 20 -0.80 -1.86 7.24
C LYS A 20 -0.60 -3.23 7.89
N SER A 21 -1.66 -3.88 8.32
CA SER A 21 -1.58 -5.22 8.89
C SER A 21 -1.05 -6.23 7.88
N PHE A 22 -1.52 -6.15 6.65
CA PHE A 22 -1.00 -7.00 5.58
C PHE A 22 0.50 -6.77 5.37
N CYS A 23 0.91 -5.51 5.35
CA CYS A 23 2.33 -5.15 5.19
C CYS A 23 3.17 -5.70 6.35
N ASP A 24 2.70 -5.54 7.58
CA ASP A 24 3.42 -6.01 8.76
C ASP A 24 3.58 -7.54 8.73
N LEU A 25 2.55 -8.27 8.31
CA LEU A 25 2.57 -9.73 8.23
C LEU A 25 3.46 -10.25 7.09
N ASN A 26 3.70 -9.44 6.08
CA ASN A 26 4.45 -9.84 4.89
C ASN A 26 5.82 -9.16 4.77
N ASP A 27 6.29 -8.55 5.86
CA ASP A 27 7.60 -7.89 5.90
C ASP A 27 7.73 -6.82 4.81
N ILE A 28 6.69 -6.01 4.65
CA ILE A 28 6.64 -4.88 3.74
C ILE A 28 6.66 -3.61 4.56
N GLN A 29 7.57 -2.70 4.24
CA GLN A 29 7.63 -1.40 4.90
C GLN A 29 6.59 -0.47 4.30
N ILE A 30 5.80 0.19 5.14
CA ILE A 30 4.83 1.18 4.70
C ILE A 30 5.00 2.45 5.52
N HIS A 31 4.95 3.58 4.85
CA HIS A 31 5.20 4.88 5.48
C HIS A 31 4.28 5.94 4.90
N ARG A 32 3.52 6.61 5.76
CA ARG A 32 2.65 7.69 5.30
C ARG A 32 3.47 8.96 5.07
N LEU A 33 3.34 9.54 3.89
CA LEU A 33 4.05 10.76 3.50
C LEU A 33 3.21 12.00 3.78
N ASP A 34 1.91 11.96 3.47
CA ASP A 34 1.00 13.08 3.61
C ASP A 34 -0.44 12.53 3.72
N PRO A 35 -1.48 13.39 3.72
CA PRO A 35 -2.86 12.90 3.89
C PRO A 35 -3.36 11.94 2.82
N VAL A 36 -2.66 11.82 1.68
CA VAL A 36 -3.10 10.98 0.56
C VAL A 36 -2.13 9.85 0.23
N TRP A 37 -0.82 10.10 0.36
CA TRP A 37 0.19 9.19 -0.17
C TRP A 37 0.92 8.41 0.92
N CYS A 38 1.12 7.13 0.63
CA CYS A 38 2.01 6.26 1.41
C CYS A 38 3.04 5.68 0.47
N VAL A 39 4.27 5.53 0.95
CA VAL A 39 5.31 4.81 0.22
C VAL A 39 5.46 3.42 0.82
N VAL A 40 5.65 2.42 -0.03
CA VAL A 40 5.91 1.05 0.41
C VAL A 40 7.19 0.54 -0.23
N LEU A 41 7.93 -0.26 0.53
CA LEU A 41 9.17 -0.89 0.08
C LEU A 41 9.08 -2.38 0.35
N ALA A 42 9.35 -3.19 -0.67
CA ALA A 42 9.27 -4.63 -0.53
C ALA A 42 10.08 -5.34 -1.61
N LYS A 43 10.42 -6.59 -1.35
CA LYS A 43 10.99 -7.45 -2.37
C LYS A 43 9.92 -7.71 -3.45
N PRO A 44 10.33 -8.02 -4.70
CA PRO A 44 9.38 -8.11 -5.81
C PRO A 44 8.16 -9.00 -5.55
N LYS A 45 8.35 -10.20 -5.04
CA LYS A 45 7.23 -11.12 -4.79
C LYS A 45 6.24 -10.55 -3.79
N ARG A 46 6.75 -9.92 -2.74
CA ARG A 46 5.91 -9.33 -1.70
C ARG A 46 5.18 -8.09 -2.19
N MET A 47 5.86 -7.30 -3.03
CA MET A 47 5.24 -6.13 -3.64
C MET A 47 4.06 -6.54 -4.53
N TYR A 48 4.22 -7.60 -5.34
CA TYR A 48 3.13 -8.08 -6.18
C TYR A 48 1.97 -8.64 -5.36
N LYS A 49 2.26 -9.29 -4.22
CA LYS A 49 1.21 -9.71 -3.28
C LYS A 49 0.43 -8.51 -2.74
N LEU A 50 1.14 -7.45 -2.38
CA LEU A 50 0.49 -6.23 -1.89
C LEU A 50 -0.38 -5.59 -2.96
N MET A 51 0.13 -5.50 -4.18
CA MET A 51 -0.64 -4.95 -5.29
C MET A 51 -1.93 -5.74 -5.52
N LYS A 52 -1.86 -7.06 -5.43
CA LYS A 52 -3.03 -7.92 -5.55
C LYS A 52 -4.00 -7.71 -4.40
N PHE A 53 -3.49 -7.54 -3.19
CA PHE A 53 -4.31 -7.27 -2.01
C PHE A 53 -5.07 -5.95 -2.14
N VAL A 54 -4.37 -4.91 -2.59
CA VAL A 54 -4.96 -3.56 -2.72
C VAL A 54 -6.04 -3.53 -3.80
N ARG A 55 -6.01 -4.43 -4.78
CA ARG A 55 -7.03 -4.49 -5.83
C ARG A 55 -8.42 -4.85 -5.33
N LYS A 56 -8.56 -5.32 -4.10
CA LYS A 56 -9.89 -5.58 -3.51
C LYS A 56 -10.66 -4.29 -3.23
N TYR A 57 -9.95 -3.16 -3.14
CA TYR A 57 -10.57 -1.86 -2.94
C TYR A 57 -10.92 -1.21 -4.27
N ASP A 58 -11.86 -0.25 -4.24
CA ASP A 58 -12.20 0.53 -5.42
C ASP A 58 -10.98 1.37 -5.85
N ARG A 59 -10.54 1.19 -7.09
CA ARG A 59 -9.37 1.89 -7.65
C ARG A 59 -9.53 3.41 -7.66
N LYS A 60 -10.74 3.91 -7.65
CA LYS A 60 -11.02 5.36 -7.58
C LYS A 60 -10.76 5.91 -6.19
N VAL A 61 -10.71 5.05 -5.19
CA VAL A 61 -10.57 5.44 -3.79
C VAL A 61 -9.18 5.10 -3.28
N ILE A 62 -8.72 3.87 -3.56
CA ILE A 62 -7.41 3.38 -3.12
C ILE A 62 -6.72 2.75 -4.32
N ASN A 63 -5.50 3.20 -4.60
CA ASN A 63 -4.74 2.71 -5.73
C ASN A 63 -3.27 2.56 -5.35
N ILE A 64 -2.59 1.63 -6.01
CA ILE A 64 -1.17 1.41 -5.83
C ILE A 64 -0.49 1.36 -7.20
N GLU A 65 0.68 1.98 -7.30
CA GLU A 65 1.50 1.89 -8.51
C GLU A 65 2.97 1.76 -8.13
N LEU A 66 3.70 1.05 -8.97
CA LEU A 66 5.15 0.92 -8.81
C LEU A 66 5.83 2.20 -9.26
N VAL A 67 6.87 2.58 -8.53
CA VAL A 67 7.74 3.70 -8.89
C VAL A 67 9.17 3.19 -8.87
N ASP A 68 9.99 3.80 -9.67
CA ASP A 68 11.40 3.40 -9.78
C ASP A 68 12.23 3.80 -8.59
#